data_8a76ed47dd75fd678407b0181ae63932
#
_entry.id   8a76ed47dd75fd678407b0181ae63932
#
_cell.length_a   1.000
_cell.length_b   1.000
_cell.length_c   1.000
_cell.angle_alpha   90.00
_cell.angle_beta   90.00
_cell.angle_gamma   90.00
#
_symmetry.space_group_name_H-M   'P 1'
#
loop_
_entity.id
_entity.type
_entity.pdbx_description
1 polymer ?
#
loop_
_entity_poly.entity_id
_entity_poly.type
_entity_poly.pdbx_seq_one_letter_code
_entity_poly.pdbx_strand_id
1 'polypeptide(L)'
;MTDTEQNLQTAFAGESQANRRYTFFAEKAEKEGHPQIARLFRAAAEAETVHARNHFNAMDAVGSTKDNLTAGVIGEHREFTRMYPPFIEQARVDEYKRAEVTFNFANQVEEVHYNLFQEAVKALDAEQEMKEEPYFVCLVCGNTVPGAAPEKCPICGAPAKSFKQVD
;
A
#
# COMPACT_ATOMS: atom_id res chain seq x y z
N MET A 1 -0.88 -26.82 0.43
CA MET A 1 -0.05 -25.90 1.24
C MET A 1 0.42 -26.68 2.46
N THR A 2 1.71 -26.76 2.71
CA THR A 2 2.30 -27.38 3.90
C THR A 2 2.20 -26.44 5.10
N ASP A 3 2.37 -26.98 6.32
CA ASP A 3 2.41 -26.14 7.54
C ASP A 3 3.54 -25.09 7.48
N THR A 4 4.69 -25.44 6.88
CA THR A 4 5.80 -24.51 6.70
C THR A 4 5.45 -23.36 5.75
N GLU A 5 4.80 -23.62 4.63
CA GLU A 5 4.33 -22.57 3.71
C GLU A 5 3.32 -21.63 4.40
N GLN A 6 2.41 -22.19 5.19
CA GLN A 6 1.47 -21.40 5.98
C GLN A 6 2.17 -20.56 7.05
N ASN A 7 3.19 -21.11 7.71
CA ASN A 7 4.01 -20.39 8.68
C ASN A 7 4.77 -19.23 8.04
N LEU A 8 5.33 -19.42 6.84
CA LEU A 8 6.01 -18.35 6.08
C LEU A 8 5.05 -17.21 5.72
N GLN A 9 3.83 -17.53 5.25
CA GLN A 9 2.81 -16.51 4.97
C GLN A 9 2.41 -15.74 6.23
N THR A 10 2.23 -16.44 7.34
CA THR A 10 1.88 -15.83 8.62
C THR A 10 3.00 -14.92 9.13
N ALA A 11 4.25 -15.38 9.04
CA ALA A 11 5.42 -14.60 9.42
C ALA A 11 5.56 -13.35 8.53
N PHE A 12 5.49 -13.49 7.20
CA PHE A 12 5.52 -12.35 6.28
C PHE A 12 4.46 -11.30 6.61
N ALA A 13 3.21 -11.73 6.87
CA ALA A 13 2.13 -10.81 7.25
C ALA A 13 2.42 -10.12 8.59
N GLY A 14 2.93 -10.86 9.59
CA GLY A 14 3.28 -10.34 10.91
C GLY A 14 4.36 -9.25 10.83
N GLU A 15 5.47 -9.54 10.13
CA GLU A 15 6.60 -8.62 9.99
C GLU A 15 6.24 -7.40 9.14
N SER A 16 5.44 -7.56 8.09
CA SER A 16 4.93 -6.44 7.28
C SER A 16 4.07 -5.49 8.11
N GLN A 17 3.21 -6.02 8.98
CA GLN A 17 2.41 -5.21 9.92
C GLN A 17 3.28 -4.57 11.01
N ALA A 18 4.26 -5.28 11.56
CA ALA A 18 5.19 -4.75 12.55
C ALA A 18 5.98 -3.56 11.99
N ASN A 19 6.50 -3.67 10.77
CA ASN A 19 7.17 -2.60 10.05
C ASN A 19 6.31 -1.33 10.01
N ARG A 20 5.05 -1.42 9.57
CA ARG A 20 4.16 -0.26 9.50
C ARG A 20 3.84 0.33 10.87
N ARG A 21 3.58 -0.52 11.87
CA ARG A 21 3.34 -0.06 13.26
C ARG A 21 4.54 0.68 13.82
N TYR A 22 5.75 0.13 13.68
CA TYR A 22 6.97 0.76 14.22
C TYR A 22 7.30 2.08 13.52
N THR A 23 7.03 2.18 12.20
CA THR A 23 7.14 3.45 11.47
C THR A 23 6.23 4.52 12.10
N PHE A 24 4.97 4.20 12.37
CA PHE A 24 4.02 5.16 13.00
C PHE A 24 4.37 5.45 14.46
N PHE A 25 4.89 4.47 15.20
CA PHE A 25 5.36 4.66 16.58
C PHE A 25 6.60 5.58 16.63
N ALA A 26 7.51 5.47 15.65
CA ALA A 26 8.64 6.36 15.52
C ALA A 26 8.20 7.81 15.30
N GLU A 27 7.23 8.04 14.41
CA GLU A 27 6.66 9.37 14.18
C GLU A 27 6.02 9.96 15.45
N LYS A 28 5.33 9.13 16.22
CA LYS A 28 4.72 9.55 17.49
C LYS A 28 5.77 9.89 18.53
N ALA A 29 6.79 9.05 18.70
CA ALA A 29 7.89 9.27 19.63
C ALA A 29 8.67 10.57 19.30
N GLU A 30 8.88 10.85 18.01
CA GLU A 30 9.51 12.11 17.57
C GLU A 30 8.67 13.32 17.98
N LYS A 31 7.35 13.28 17.73
CA LYS A 31 6.40 14.36 18.09
C LYS A 31 6.33 14.58 19.62
N GLU A 32 6.58 13.55 20.41
CA GLU A 32 6.59 13.63 21.89
C GLU A 32 7.95 14.00 22.47
N GLY A 33 8.96 14.27 21.63
CA GLY A 33 10.30 14.70 22.06
C GLY A 33 11.19 13.56 22.54
N HIS A 34 10.95 12.32 22.06
CA HIS A 34 11.75 11.14 22.39
C HIS A 34 12.58 10.64 21.18
N PRO A 35 13.57 11.41 20.69
CA PRO A 35 14.26 11.11 19.43
C PRO A 35 15.03 9.77 19.45
N GLN A 36 15.55 9.36 20.62
CA GLN A 36 16.26 8.08 20.73
C GLN A 36 15.30 6.88 20.68
N ILE A 37 14.11 7.01 21.24
CA ILE A 37 13.05 5.99 21.12
C ILE A 37 12.55 5.92 19.66
N ALA A 38 12.40 7.09 19.02
CA ALA A 38 12.05 7.14 17.60
C ALA A 38 13.10 6.43 16.71
N ARG A 39 14.40 6.60 17.02
CA ARG A 39 15.48 5.86 16.32
C ARG A 39 15.38 4.35 16.53
N LEU A 40 15.08 3.90 17.76
CA LEU A 40 14.89 2.48 18.05
C LEU A 40 13.74 1.90 17.21
N PHE A 41 12.58 2.58 17.16
CA PHE A 41 11.47 2.12 16.34
C PHE A 41 11.81 2.11 14.84
N ARG A 42 12.54 3.10 14.33
CA ARG A 42 12.99 3.10 12.92
C ARG A 42 13.94 1.92 12.65
N ALA A 43 14.89 1.65 13.55
CA ALA A 43 15.79 0.51 13.39
C ALA A 43 15.05 -0.83 13.43
N ALA A 44 14.08 -0.99 14.32
CA ALA A 44 13.22 -2.16 14.36
C ALA A 44 12.40 -2.29 13.05
N ALA A 45 11.79 -1.19 12.56
CA ALA A 45 11.07 -1.22 11.29
C ALA A 45 11.94 -1.67 10.10
N GLU A 46 13.21 -1.24 10.03
CA GLU A 46 14.15 -1.72 9.03
C GLU A 46 14.45 -3.21 9.19
N ALA A 47 14.61 -3.70 10.42
CA ALA A 47 14.80 -5.13 10.67
C ALA A 47 13.60 -5.95 10.18
N GLU A 48 12.37 -5.48 10.45
CA GLU A 48 11.15 -6.17 9.97
C GLU A 48 11.02 -6.17 8.45
N THR A 49 11.56 -5.15 7.76
CA THR A 49 11.67 -5.18 6.29
C THR A 49 12.57 -6.32 5.82
N VAL A 50 13.68 -6.58 6.52
CA VAL A 50 14.60 -7.69 6.21
C VAL A 50 13.91 -9.04 6.46
N HIS A 51 13.24 -9.19 7.59
CA HIS A 51 12.51 -10.42 7.93
C HIS A 51 11.41 -10.71 6.89
N ALA A 52 10.55 -9.74 6.61
CA ALA A 52 9.49 -9.87 5.61
C ALA A 52 10.04 -10.26 4.23
N ARG A 53 11.12 -9.61 3.78
CA ARG A 53 11.79 -9.94 2.51
C ARG A 53 12.31 -11.38 2.49
N ASN A 54 12.94 -11.83 3.58
CA ASN A 54 13.47 -13.18 3.67
C ASN A 54 12.36 -14.23 3.62
N HIS A 55 11.26 -14.01 4.32
CA HIS A 55 10.11 -14.91 4.27
C HIS A 55 9.46 -14.93 2.88
N PHE A 56 9.31 -13.77 2.26
CA PHE A 56 8.74 -13.64 0.91
C PHE A 56 9.60 -14.33 -0.15
N ASN A 57 10.93 -14.19 -0.05
CA ASN A 57 11.88 -14.90 -0.90
C ASN A 57 11.86 -16.41 -0.67
N ALA A 58 11.73 -16.87 0.59
CA ALA A 58 11.66 -18.30 0.90
C ALA A 58 10.38 -18.96 0.35
N MET A 59 9.37 -18.19 0.00
CA MET A 59 8.15 -18.64 -0.69
C MET A 59 8.27 -18.57 -2.22
N ASP A 60 9.41 -18.14 -2.78
CA ASP A 60 9.57 -17.83 -4.20
C ASP A 60 8.49 -16.89 -4.73
N ALA A 61 8.03 -15.95 -3.88
CA ALA A 61 6.87 -15.11 -4.15
C ALA A 61 7.18 -13.87 -5.02
N VAL A 62 8.46 -13.57 -5.27
CA VAL A 62 8.86 -12.55 -6.24
C VAL A 62 9.10 -13.25 -7.59
N GLY A 63 8.15 -13.08 -8.49
CA GLY A 63 8.24 -13.62 -9.85
C GLY A 63 8.90 -12.64 -10.83
N SER A 64 8.68 -12.88 -12.12
CA SER A 64 9.04 -11.91 -13.16
C SER A 64 8.26 -10.60 -12.98
N THR A 65 8.69 -9.51 -13.63
CA THR A 65 7.95 -8.24 -13.63
C THR A 65 6.50 -8.45 -14.06
N LYS A 66 6.27 -9.30 -15.08
CA LYS A 66 4.92 -9.63 -15.55
C LYS A 66 4.10 -10.37 -14.50
N ASP A 67 4.70 -11.36 -13.83
CA ASP A 67 4.02 -12.10 -12.77
C ASP A 67 3.65 -11.18 -11.60
N ASN A 68 4.57 -10.30 -11.20
CA ASN A 68 4.37 -9.35 -10.12
C ASN A 68 3.29 -8.30 -10.45
N LEU A 69 3.28 -7.76 -11.68
CA LEU A 69 2.21 -6.86 -12.15
C LEU A 69 0.87 -7.58 -12.18
N THR A 70 0.83 -8.83 -12.65
CA THR A 70 -0.40 -9.64 -12.67
C THR A 70 -0.91 -9.89 -11.25
N ALA A 71 -0.02 -10.19 -10.31
CA ALA A 71 -0.38 -10.33 -8.90
C ALA A 71 -0.94 -9.02 -8.31
N GLY A 72 -0.35 -7.87 -8.68
CA GLY A 72 -0.87 -6.55 -8.32
C GLY A 72 -2.29 -6.35 -8.87
N VAL A 73 -2.51 -6.55 -10.16
CA VAL A 73 -3.86 -6.45 -10.78
C VAL A 73 -4.89 -7.32 -10.04
N ILE A 74 -4.55 -8.56 -9.70
CA ILE A 74 -5.44 -9.49 -8.99
C ILE A 74 -5.71 -9.00 -7.56
N GLY A 75 -4.68 -8.53 -6.87
CA GLY A 75 -4.76 -8.02 -5.50
C GLY A 75 -5.72 -6.83 -5.43
N GLU A 76 -5.41 -5.77 -6.17
CA GLU A 76 -6.20 -4.53 -6.18
C GLU A 76 -7.65 -4.78 -6.62
N HIS A 77 -7.85 -5.60 -7.68
CA HIS A 77 -9.20 -5.97 -8.11
C HIS A 77 -10.00 -6.66 -7.00
N ARG A 78 -9.38 -7.57 -6.25
CA ARG A 78 -10.03 -8.24 -5.12
C ARG A 78 -10.37 -7.24 -4.00
N GLU A 79 -9.49 -6.28 -3.74
CA GLU A 79 -9.66 -5.31 -2.67
C GLU A 79 -10.86 -4.42 -2.92
N PHE A 80 -10.95 -3.75 -4.08
CA PHE A 80 -12.06 -2.83 -4.32
C PHE A 80 -13.37 -3.52 -4.70
N THR A 81 -13.35 -4.79 -5.17
CA THR A 81 -14.59 -5.48 -5.55
C THR A 81 -15.16 -6.40 -4.47
N ARG A 82 -14.30 -6.93 -3.58
CA ARG A 82 -14.72 -8.00 -2.65
C ARG A 82 -14.37 -7.73 -1.19
N MET A 83 -13.28 -7.02 -0.91
CA MET A 83 -12.81 -6.79 0.46
C MET A 83 -13.42 -5.54 1.07
N TYR A 84 -13.23 -4.38 0.46
CA TYR A 84 -13.70 -3.12 1.02
C TYR A 84 -15.23 -2.94 1.01
N PRO A 85 -16.00 -3.35 -0.02
CA PRO A 85 -17.45 -3.14 -0.01
C PRO A 85 -18.15 -3.66 1.24
N PRO A 86 -17.97 -4.89 1.70
CA PRO A 86 -18.59 -5.36 2.95
C PRO A 86 -18.02 -4.65 4.20
N PHE A 87 -16.75 -4.20 4.20
CA PHE A 87 -16.20 -3.45 5.33
C PHE A 87 -16.85 -2.06 5.46
N ILE A 88 -17.10 -1.39 4.34
CA ILE A 88 -17.82 -0.12 4.28
C ILE A 88 -19.23 -0.28 4.83
N GLU A 89 -19.94 -1.32 4.39
CA GLU A 89 -21.30 -1.58 4.86
C GLU A 89 -21.34 -1.90 6.36
N GLN A 90 -20.42 -2.74 6.85
CA GLN A 90 -20.33 -3.03 8.27
C GLN A 90 -20.00 -1.78 9.10
N ALA A 91 -19.09 -0.92 8.62
CA ALA A 91 -18.77 0.33 9.30
C ALA A 91 -19.99 1.29 9.40
N ARG A 92 -20.89 1.25 8.41
CA ARG A 92 -22.17 1.98 8.46
C ARG A 92 -23.11 1.40 9.49
N VAL A 93 -23.26 0.08 9.52
CA VAL A 93 -24.09 -0.64 10.51
C VAL A 93 -23.61 -0.33 11.93
N ASP A 94 -22.29 -0.33 12.15
CA ASP A 94 -21.67 -0.06 13.44
C ASP A 94 -21.59 1.44 13.79
N GLU A 95 -22.10 2.32 12.92
CA GLU A 95 -22.00 3.78 13.03
C GLU A 95 -20.56 4.30 13.22
N TYR A 96 -19.55 3.53 12.74
CA TYR A 96 -18.14 3.86 12.89
C TYR A 96 -17.64 4.74 11.72
N LYS A 97 -18.02 6.00 11.73
CA LYS A 97 -17.76 6.98 10.66
C LYS A 97 -16.28 7.09 10.25
N ARG A 98 -15.35 7.01 11.20
CA ARG A 98 -13.91 7.08 10.88
C ARG A 98 -13.46 5.88 10.05
N ALA A 99 -13.92 4.68 10.38
CA ALA A 99 -13.62 3.47 9.61
C ALA A 99 -14.29 3.54 8.23
N GLU A 100 -15.55 3.94 8.15
CA GLU A 100 -16.27 4.13 6.89
C GLU A 100 -15.49 5.05 5.94
N VAL A 101 -14.97 6.18 6.42
CA VAL A 101 -14.20 7.13 5.60
C VAL A 101 -12.90 6.50 5.09
N THR A 102 -12.12 5.83 5.95
CA THR A 102 -10.86 5.21 5.53
C THR A 102 -11.08 4.07 4.53
N PHE A 103 -12.10 3.23 4.74
CA PHE A 103 -12.45 2.16 3.80
C PHE A 103 -12.95 2.69 2.46
N ASN A 104 -13.76 3.76 2.45
CA ASN A 104 -14.20 4.39 1.21
C ASN A 104 -13.04 5.01 0.43
N PHE A 105 -12.07 5.64 1.10
CA PHE A 105 -10.89 6.16 0.43
C PHE A 105 -10.06 5.05 -0.18
N ALA A 106 -9.74 4.02 0.60
CA ALA A 106 -8.97 2.88 0.11
C ALA A 106 -9.70 2.21 -1.07
N ASN A 107 -10.99 1.91 -0.95
CA ASN A 107 -11.76 1.26 -2.02
C ASN A 107 -11.65 1.99 -3.38
N GLN A 108 -11.69 3.32 -3.37
CA GLN A 108 -11.55 4.13 -4.58
C GLN A 108 -10.10 4.15 -5.08
N VAL A 109 -9.12 4.14 -4.17
CA VAL A 109 -7.70 4.17 -4.52
C VAL A 109 -7.26 2.82 -5.12
N GLU A 110 -7.75 1.69 -4.60
CA GLU A 110 -7.39 0.37 -5.14
C GLU A 110 -7.94 0.18 -6.57
N GLU A 111 -9.06 0.83 -6.92
CA GLU A 111 -9.51 0.88 -8.32
C GLU A 111 -8.54 1.69 -9.20
N VAL A 112 -7.96 2.78 -8.68
CA VAL A 112 -6.91 3.53 -9.38
C VAL A 112 -5.65 2.69 -9.55
N HIS A 113 -5.16 2.02 -8.51
CA HIS A 113 -3.99 1.14 -8.58
C HIS A 113 -4.21 -0.01 -9.57
N TYR A 114 -5.39 -0.64 -9.54
CA TYR A 114 -5.77 -1.67 -10.50
C TYR A 114 -5.62 -1.18 -11.95
N ASN A 115 -6.13 0.02 -12.26
CA ASN A 115 -6.04 0.58 -13.60
C ASN A 115 -4.58 0.87 -14.00
N LEU A 116 -3.78 1.45 -13.10
CA LEU A 116 -2.36 1.71 -13.33
C LEU A 116 -1.57 0.42 -13.59
N PHE A 117 -1.80 -0.63 -12.80
CA PHE A 117 -1.16 -1.94 -13.04
C PHE A 117 -1.62 -2.59 -14.34
N GLN A 118 -2.89 -2.45 -14.71
CA GLN A 118 -3.38 -2.94 -16.02
C GLN A 118 -2.71 -2.22 -17.20
N GLU A 119 -2.51 -0.91 -17.10
CA GLU A 119 -1.78 -0.13 -18.11
C GLU A 119 -0.34 -0.61 -18.23
N ALA A 120 0.33 -0.86 -17.11
CA ALA A 120 1.69 -1.39 -17.09
C ALA A 120 1.77 -2.81 -17.72
N VAL A 121 0.81 -3.70 -17.43
CA VAL A 121 0.73 -5.02 -18.07
C VAL A 121 0.56 -4.87 -19.58
N LYS A 122 -0.34 -4.01 -20.04
CA LYS A 122 -0.57 -3.78 -21.49
C LYS A 122 0.67 -3.26 -22.19
N ALA A 123 1.40 -2.31 -21.57
CA ALA A 123 2.65 -1.77 -22.13
C ALA A 123 3.70 -2.87 -22.25
N LEU A 124 3.88 -3.65 -21.19
CA LEU A 124 4.84 -4.76 -21.16
C LEU A 124 4.51 -5.84 -22.21
N ASP A 125 3.23 -6.21 -22.37
CA ASP A 125 2.77 -7.19 -23.36
C ASP A 125 2.91 -6.69 -24.81
N ALA A 126 2.87 -5.39 -25.00
CA ALA A 126 3.08 -4.76 -26.30
C ALA A 126 4.58 -4.44 -26.57
N GLU A 127 5.49 -4.85 -25.68
CA GLU A 127 6.92 -4.50 -25.72
C GLU A 127 7.16 -2.98 -25.86
N GLN A 128 6.30 -2.18 -25.21
CA GLN A 128 6.37 -0.73 -25.19
C GLN A 128 6.90 -0.23 -23.84
N GLU A 129 7.81 0.75 -23.90
CA GLU A 129 8.23 1.45 -22.68
C GLU A 129 7.08 2.30 -22.14
N MET A 130 6.87 2.24 -20.83
CA MET A 130 6.00 3.19 -20.15
C MET A 130 6.61 4.60 -20.23
N LYS A 131 5.77 5.62 -20.30
CA LYS A 131 6.23 7.01 -20.23
C LYS A 131 7.00 7.23 -18.93
N GLU A 132 8.22 7.75 -19.06
CA GLU A 132 9.05 8.12 -17.91
C GLU A 132 8.49 9.42 -17.29
N GLU A 133 7.84 9.28 -16.14
CA GLU A 133 7.28 10.39 -15.38
C GLU A 133 7.15 10.02 -13.90
N PRO A 134 7.25 11.00 -12.98
CA PRO A 134 7.08 10.74 -11.56
C PRO A 134 5.64 10.35 -11.23
N TYR A 135 5.48 9.61 -10.13
CA TYR A 135 4.17 9.40 -9.53
C TYR A 135 3.98 10.31 -8.31
N PHE A 136 2.75 10.74 -8.10
CA PHE A 136 2.37 11.54 -6.94
C PHE A 136 1.35 10.79 -6.10
N VAL A 137 1.62 10.65 -4.79
CA VAL A 137 0.75 9.95 -3.85
C VAL A 137 0.15 10.93 -2.86
N CYS A 138 -1.18 10.97 -2.78
CA CYS A 138 -1.89 11.77 -1.80
C CYS A 138 -1.68 11.21 -0.38
N LEU A 139 -1.04 11.98 0.49
CA LEU A 139 -0.76 11.57 1.88
C LEU A 139 -2.00 11.50 2.78
N VAL A 140 -3.19 11.82 2.24
CA VAL A 140 -4.46 11.75 2.98
C VAL A 140 -5.23 10.46 2.66
N CYS A 141 -5.31 10.07 1.38
CA CYS A 141 -6.11 8.91 0.98
C CYS A 141 -5.33 7.84 0.20
N GLY A 142 -4.09 8.10 -0.21
CA GLY A 142 -3.28 7.16 -1.00
C GLY A 142 -3.44 7.30 -2.51
N ASN A 143 -4.35 8.15 -3.01
CA ASN A 143 -4.56 8.30 -4.45
C ASN A 143 -3.24 8.55 -5.19
N THR A 144 -2.98 7.74 -6.20
CA THR A 144 -1.75 7.74 -6.98
C THR A 144 -2.00 8.29 -8.38
N VAL A 145 -1.20 9.28 -8.78
CA VAL A 145 -1.37 10.00 -10.05
C VAL A 145 -0.03 10.08 -10.77
N PRO A 146 0.05 9.69 -12.06
CA PRO A 146 1.26 9.92 -12.87
C PRO A 146 1.40 11.37 -13.29
N GLY A 147 2.63 11.82 -13.51
CA GLY A 147 3.00 13.10 -14.11
C GLY A 147 2.97 14.28 -13.16
N ALA A 148 1.82 14.67 -12.63
CA ALA A 148 1.71 15.86 -11.79
C ALA A 148 0.60 15.74 -10.73
N ALA A 149 0.84 16.31 -9.54
CA ALA A 149 -0.19 16.42 -8.51
C ALA A 149 -1.33 17.34 -8.99
N PRO A 150 -2.60 16.93 -8.89
CA PRO A 150 -3.74 17.78 -9.22
C PRO A 150 -3.92 18.90 -8.17
N GLU A 151 -4.58 19.98 -8.53
CA GLU A 151 -4.89 21.07 -7.59
C GLU A 151 -5.66 20.57 -6.36
N LYS A 152 -6.59 19.62 -6.58
CA LYS A 152 -7.34 18.92 -5.54
C LYS A 152 -7.38 17.43 -5.85
N CYS A 153 -7.18 16.63 -4.82
CA CYS A 153 -7.35 15.18 -4.92
C CYS A 153 -8.80 14.83 -5.32
N PRO A 154 -9.03 14.08 -6.40
CA PRO A 154 -10.38 13.75 -6.85
C PRO A 154 -11.13 12.83 -5.87
N ILE A 155 -10.42 12.12 -4.99
CA ILE A 155 -11.01 11.19 -4.00
C ILE A 155 -11.33 11.88 -2.69
N CYS A 156 -10.37 12.58 -2.08
CA CYS A 156 -10.54 13.14 -0.73
C CYS A 156 -10.62 14.67 -0.68
N GLY A 157 -10.43 15.37 -1.81
CA GLY A 157 -10.45 16.83 -1.88
C GLY A 157 -9.21 17.54 -1.32
N ALA A 158 -8.19 16.81 -0.88
CA ALA A 158 -6.96 17.40 -0.34
C ALA A 158 -6.23 18.24 -1.39
N PRO A 159 -5.59 19.36 -1.01
CA PRO A 159 -4.88 20.24 -1.94
C PRO A 159 -3.58 19.61 -2.47
N ALA A 160 -3.05 20.11 -3.58
CA ALA A 160 -1.81 19.63 -4.23
C ALA A 160 -0.62 19.45 -3.27
N LYS A 161 -0.46 20.35 -2.29
CA LYS A 161 0.59 20.25 -1.26
C LYS A 161 0.54 19.00 -0.38
N SER A 162 -0.57 18.26 -0.42
CA SER A 162 -0.74 16.99 0.30
C SER A 162 -0.24 15.79 -0.52
N PHE A 163 0.28 16.01 -1.71
CA PHE A 163 0.86 14.95 -2.52
C PHE A 163 2.39 14.90 -2.31
N LYS A 164 2.89 13.68 -2.20
CA LYS A 164 4.33 13.38 -2.18
C LYS A 164 4.72 12.81 -3.54
N GLN A 165 5.76 13.36 -4.14
CA GLN A 165 6.39 12.76 -5.31
C GLN A 165 7.12 11.46 -4.93
N VAL A 166 6.99 10.48 -5.80
CA VAL A 166 7.73 9.21 -5.77
C VAL A 166 8.48 9.12 -7.09
N ASP A 167 9.80 8.99 -7.01
CA ASP A 167 10.73 8.85 -8.13
C ASP A 167 10.99 7.37 -8.44
#